data_34fb326898cbed27c2bccc4417d7694f
#
_entry.id   34fb326898cbed27c2bccc4417d7694f
#
_cell.length_a   1.000
_cell.length_b   1.000
_cell.length_c   1.000
_cell.angle_alpha   90.00
_cell.angle_beta   90.00
_cell.angle_gamma   90.00
#
_symmetry.space_group_name_H-M   'P 1'
#
loop_
_entity.id
_entity.type
_entity.pdbx_description
1 polymer ?
#
loop_
_entity_poly.entity_id
_entity_poly.type
_entity_poly.pdbx_seq_one_letter_code
_entity_poly.pdbx_strand_id
1 'polypeptide(L)'
;MTEEAYSTYLKACTAANVLSMDSFALAFCAHNEALQAAREIMLADRAGELGKSMDEFNGARGKAVELKHAGKLNIPSEKDILERVHALPKSDIIPNFKTLDEFEEQEASWLIPGWIPEGQITLLAADGGVGKTSLWVHIIAKLSAGQPCVLDNPEYTRNPLRVAFMTTEDSIRQKLKKKLRLAGANMQNIIAPDFLGDTSGSLRALKFGSEEMAAVIRYFRPALCVFDPVQGFVPPLINMGSRNAMRDCTAPLITLGEECGTTSMIVSHTNKRKGAYGRDRIADSADLWDVSRSVIMAGYAESEGARYLSNEKNNYAALHETLLFSIDGDGQIIKEGTTWKRDRDFMQAAADISGRTKREDCKEWILHELDEAGGSVPSKDLTDKARAEGYSADVLRRAKDELKRRREIHYYQTGSAKAKTWHIGLTSCNEFEELPPDTETPF
;
A
#
# COMPACT_ATOMS: atom_id res chain seq x y z
N MET A 1 -2.94 -49.24 10.07
CA MET A 1 -2.13 -48.06 9.95
C MET A 1 -2.84 -46.88 10.60
N THR A 2 -2.12 -46.02 11.30
CA THR A 2 -2.68 -44.84 11.92
C THR A 2 -2.82 -43.69 10.92
N GLU A 3 -3.81 -42.85 11.11
CA GLU A 3 -4.01 -41.62 10.34
C GLU A 3 -2.76 -40.74 10.35
N GLU A 4 -2.03 -40.76 11.46
CA GLU A 4 -0.78 -40.01 11.65
C GLU A 4 0.34 -40.50 10.70
N ALA A 5 0.53 -41.80 10.53
CA ALA A 5 1.55 -42.34 9.62
C ALA A 5 1.25 -41.97 8.15
N TYR A 6 -0.02 -42.00 7.74
CA TYR A 6 -0.39 -41.57 6.39
C TYR A 6 -0.27 -40.08 6.18
N SER A 7 -0.67 -39.26 7.15
CA SER A 7 -0.47 -37.82 7.11
C SER A 7 1.03 -37.47 6.96
N THR A 8 1.90 -38.18 7.69
CA THR A 8 3.35 -38.02 7.58
C THR A 8 3.86 -38.40 6.20
N TYR A 9 3.36 -39.49 5.63
CA TYR A 9 3.71 -39.91 4.27
C TYR A 9 3.29 -38.85 3.22
N LEU A 10 2.06 -38.33 3.31
CA LEU A 10 1.60 -37.28 2.39
C LEU A 10 2.45 -36.00 2.49
N LYS A 11 2.77 -35.58 3.72
CA LYS A 11 3.65 -34.42 3.94
C LYS A 11 5.04 -34.64 3.34
N ALA A 12 5.63 -35.84 3.52
CA ALA A 12 6.92 -36.17 2.94
C ALA A 12 6.87 -36.20 1.39
N CYS A 13 5.81 -36.75 0.80
CA CYS A 13 5.62 -36.74 -0.64
C CYS A 13 5.52 -35.32 -1.20
N THR A 14 4.79 -34.43 -0.52
CA THR A 14 4.67 -33.02 -0.90
C THR A 14 5.99 -32.30 -0.80
N ALA A 15 6.71 -32.46 0.32
CA ALA A 15 8.03 -31.86 0.53
C ALA A 15 9.08 -32.32 -0.50
N ALA A 16 9.00 -33.59 -0.93
CA ALA A 16 9.87 -34.14 -1.95
C ALA A 16 9.39 -33.89 -3.40
N ASN A 17 8.36 -33.06 -3.58
CA ASN A 17 7.72 -32.79 -4.88
C ASN A 17 7.27 -34.07 -5.63
N VAL A 18 6.90 -35.12 -4.91
CA VAL A 18 6.49 -36.42 -5.44
C VAL A 18 4.98 -36.54 -5.35
N LEU A 19 4.32 -36.84 -6.45
CA LEU A 19 2.89 -37.16 -6.45
C LEU A 19 2.64 -38.50 -5.74
N SER A 20 1.83 -38.49 -4.70
CA SER A 20 1.41 -39.70 -3.98
C SER A 20 0.31 -40.49 -4.72
N MET A 21 0.40 -40.61 -6.04
CA MET A 21 -0.59 -41.29 -6.91
C MET A 21 -0.23 -42.74 -7.24
N ASP A 22 0.68 -43.34 -6.51
CA ASP A 22 1.03 -44.72 -6.70
C ASP A 22 0.02 -45.71 -6.05
N SER A 23 0.17 -46.98 -6.34
CA SER A 23 -0.70 -48.04 -5.82
C SER A 23 -0.75 -48.08 -4.30
N PHE A 24 0.33 -47.65 -3.64
CA PHE A 24 0.44 -47.58 -2.20
C PHE A 24 -0.49 -46.51 -1.60
N ALA A 25 -0.45 -45.31 -2.15
CA ALA A 25 -1.32 -44.23 -1.71
C ALA A 25 -2.82 -44.49 -2.06
N LEU A 26 -3.09 -45.15 -3.19
CA LEU A 26 -4.45 -45.57 -3.58
C LEU A 26 -5.01 -46.60 -2.62
N ALA A 27 -4.19 -47.57 -2.18
CA ALA A 27 -4.57 -48.56 -1.18
C ALA A 27 -5.06 -47.91 0.12
N PHE A 28 -4.37 -46.88 0.55
CA PHE A 28 -4.74 -46.09 1.71
C PHE A 28 -6.07 -45.34 1.56
N CYS A 29 -6.24 -44.64 0.46
CA CYS A 29 -7.47 -43.93 0.21
C CYS A 29 -8.71 -44.82 0.17
N ALA A 30 -8.55 -46.05 -0.32
CA ALA A 30 -9.63 -47.03 -0.34
C ALA A 30 -9.94 -47.63 1.05
N HIS A 31 -9.02 -47.56 2.00
CA HIS A 31 -9.18 -48.16 3.31
C HIS A 31 -9.86 -47.24 4.35
N ASN A 32 -9.66 -45.92 4.22
CA ASN A 32 -10.12 -44.95 5.22
C ASN A 32 -10.63 -43.68 4.54
N GLU A 33 -11.91 -43.32 4.76
CA GLU A 33 -12.55 -42.15 4.15
C GLU A 33 -11.91 -40.80 4.57
N ALA A 34 -11.45 -40.69 5.81
CA ALA A 34 -10.79 -39.48 6.29
C ALA A 34 -9.44 -39.25 5.62
N LEU A 35 -8.67 -40.29 5.37
CA LEU A 35 -7.41 -40.24 4.64
C LEU A 35 -7.66 -39.93 3.16
N GLN A 36 -8.81 -40.38 2.65
CA GLN A 36 -9.25 -40.09 1.31
C GLN A 36 -9.54 -38.60 1.11
N ALA A 37 -10.23 -37.96 2.05
CA ALA A 37 -10.49 -36.53 2.02
C ALA A 37 -9.19 -35.71 2.04
N ALA A 38 -8.22 -36.09 2.87
CA ALA A 38 -6.91 -35.43 2.91
C ALA A 38 -6.19 -35.55 1.55
N ARG A 39 -6.31 -36.71 0.88
CA ARG A 39 -5.75 -36.90 -0.45
C ARG A 39 -6.47 -36.06 -1.52
N GLU A 40 -7.79 -35.91 -1.42
CA GLU A 40 -8.55 -35.06 -2.32
C GLU A 40 -8.06 -33.61 -2.28
N ILE A 41 -7.83 -33.08 -1.08
CA ILE A 41 -7.30 -31.72 -0.89
C ILE A 41 -5.92 -31.60 -1.56
N MET A 42 -5.02 -32.54 -1.29
CA MET A 42 -3.68 -32.52 -1.87
C MET A 42 -3.67 -32.61 -3.39
N LEU A 43 -4.55 -33.43 -3.96
CA LEU A 43 -4.64 -33.57 -5.42
C LEU A 43 -5.32 -32.38 -6.07
N ALA A 44 -6.27 -31.73 -5.39
CA ALA A 44 -6.89 -30.50 -5.87
C ALA A 44 -5.87 -29.35 -5.93
N ASP A 45 -5.02 -29.21 -4.90
CA ASP A 45 -3.92 -28.24 -4.91
C ASP A 45 -2.98 -28.47 -6.11
N ARG A 46 -2.62 -29.72 -6.35
CA ARG A 46 -1.71 -30.07 -7.44
C ARG A 46 -2.35 -30.14 -8.82
N ALA A 47 -3.68 -30.32 -8.90
CA ALA A 47 -4.40 -30.37 -10.17
C ALA A 47 -4.27 -29.03 -10.94
N GLY A 48 -4.23 -27.91 -10.24
CA GLY A 48 -3.97 -26.61 -10.82
C GLY A 48 -2.59 -26.51 -11.46
N GLU A 49 -1.54 -27.04 -10.78
CA GLU A 49 -0.17 -27.02 -11.27
C GLU A 49 0.09 -28.00 -12.40
N LEU A 50 -0.55 -29.16 -12.37
CA LEU A 50 -0.30 -30.29 -13.28
C LEU A 50 -1.34 -30.41 -14.39
N GLY A 51 -2.36 -29.55 -14.45
CA GLY A 51 -3.47 -29.63 -15.42
C GLY A 51 -4.34 -30.87 -15.26
N LYS A 52 -4.34 -31.53 -14.10
CA LYS A 52 -5.14 -32.72 -13.81
C LYS A 52 -6.50 -32.32 -13.28
N SER A 53 -7.55 -32.95 -13.77
CA SER A 53 -8.93 -32.71 -13.35
C SER A 53 -9.33 -33.59 -12.15
N MET A 54 -10.37 -33.14 -11.41
CA MET A 54 -11.01 -33.95 -10.36
C MET A 54 -11.56 -35.29 -10.88
N ASP A 55 -11.84 -35.39 -12.17
CA ASP A 55 -12.33 -36.63 -12.82
C ASP A 55 -11.25 -37.71 -12.80
N GLU A 56 -9.97 -37.36 -13.02
CA GLU A 56 -8.88 -38.33 -12.94
C GLU A 56 -8.73 -38.88 -11.51
N PHE A 57 -8.91 -37.99 -10.51
CA PHE A 57 -8.88 -38.41 -9.11
C PHE A 57 -10.04 -39.35 -8.77
N ASN A 58 -11.27 -39.01 -9.19
CA ASN A 58 -12.44 -39.84 -8.96
C ASN A 58 -12.34 -41.21 -9.68
N GLY A 59 -11.75 -41.24 -10.85
CA GLY A 59 -11.44 -42.48 -11.56
C GLY A 59 -10.43 -43.35 -10.78
N ALA A 60 -9.36 -42.78 -10.29
CA ALA A 60 -8.36 -43.48 -9.48
C ALA A 60 -8.96 -44.02 -8.15
N ARG A 61 -9.84 -43.23 -7.52
CA ARG A 61 -10.60 -43.60 -6.34
C ARG A 61 -11.51 -44.78 -6.58
N GLY A 62 -12.30 -44.75 -7.67
CA GLY A 62 -13.18 -45.84 -8.06
C GLY A 62 -12.42 -47.15 -8.25
N LYS A 63 -11.30 -47.12 -8.98
CA LYS A 63 -10.43 -48.27 -9.18
C LYS A 63 -9.84 -48.82 -7.86
N ALA A 64 -9.45 -48.00 -6.92
CA ALA A 64 -8.96 -48.42 -5.64
C ALA A 64 -10.06 -49.16 -4.83
N VAL A 65 -11.29 -48.65 -4.85
CA VAL A 65 -12.46 -49.29 -4.22
C VAL A 65 -12.77 -50.65 -4.85
N GLU A 66 -12.75 -50.75 -6.15
CA GLU A 66 -12.95 -52.02 -6.88
C GLU A 66 -11.89 -53.07 -6.53
N LEU A 67 -10.61 -52.68 -6.49
CA LEU A 67 -9.52 -53.56 -6.11
C LEU A 67 -9.64 -54.05 -4.66
N LYS A 68 -10.11 -53.18 -3.76
CA LYS A 68 -10.38 -53.57 -2.36
C LYS A 68 -11.50 -54.62 -2.28
N HIS A 69 -12.62 -54.41 -2.96
CA HIS A 69 -13.74 -55.36 -3.00
C HIS A 69 -13.34 -56.68 -3.63
N ALA A 70 -12.46 -56.67 -4.61
CA ALA A 70 -11.93 -57.89 -5.23
C ALA A 70 -10.88 -58.63 -4.39
N GLY A 71 -10.53 -58.15 -3.22
CA GLY A 71 -9.48 -58.70 -2.37
C GLY A 71 -8.06 -58.64 -2.98
N LYS A 72 -7.89 -57.81 -4.03
CA LYS A 72 -6.62 -57.64 -4.74
C LYS A 72 -5.79 -56.44 -4.25
N LEU A 73 -6.32 -55.67 -3.31
CA LEU A 73 -5.64 -54.54 -2.77
C LEU A 73 -4.79 -54.96 -1.56
N ASN A 74 -3.49 -54.84 -1.67
CA ASN A 74 -2.57 -55.06 -0.56
C ASN A 74 -2.49 -53.77 0.26
N ILE A 75 -3.00 -53.78 1.49
CA ILE A 75 -2.95 -52.65 2.40
C ILE A 75 -1.62 -52.68 3.13
N PRO A 76 -0.75 -51.67 2.93
CA PRO A 76 0.55 -51.64 3.54
C PRO A 76 0.46 -51.47 5.07
N SER A 77 1.41 -52.05 5.80
CA SER A 77 1.54 -51.87 7.24
C SER A 77 2.13 -50.47 7.55
N GLU A 78 1.97 -50.04 8.80
CA GLU A 78 2.62 -48.81 9.27
C GLU A 78 4.14 -48.82 9.06
N LYS A 79 4.77 -49.99 9.28
CA LYS A 79 6.19 -50.20 9.04
C LYS A 79 6.57 -49.96 7.57
N ASP A 80 5.79 -50.53 6.64
CA ASP A 80 6.04 -50.37 5.19
C ASP A 80 5.95 -48.91 4.78
N ILE A 81 5.03 -48.12 5.41
CA ILE A 81 4.91 -46.69 5.14
C ILE A 81 6.11 -45.92 5.65
N LEU A 82 6.50 -46.17 6.91
CA LEU A 82 7.66 -45.50 7.51
C LEU A 82 8.94 -45.80 6.74
N GLU A 83 9.16 -47.04 6.33
CA GLU A 83 10.28 -47.41 5.47
C GLU A 83 10.25 -46.64 4.14
N ARG A 84 9.08 -46.51 3.55
CA ARG A 84 8.91 -45.78 2.30
C ARG A 84 9.09 -44.27 2.48
N VAL A 85 8.60 -43.70 3.57
CA VAL A 85 8.85 -42.27 3.91
C VAL A 85 10.36 -42.01 4.06
N HIS A 86 11.09 -42.92 4.72
CA HIS A 86 12.54 -42.80 4.84
C HIS A 86 13.29 -42.97 3.50
N ALA A 87 12.69 -43.71 2.54
CA ALA A 87 13.26 -43.93 1.22
C ALA A 87 12.91 -42.79 0.21
N LEU A 88 12.00 -41.90 0.56
CA LEU A 88 11.70 -40.74 -0.27
C LEU A 88 12.93 -39.81 -0.35
N PRO A 89 13.11 -39.12 -1.49
CA PRO A 89 14.15 -38.11 -1.60
C PRO A 89 14.03 -37.12 -0.44
N LYS A 90 15.14 -36.85 0.23
CA LYS A 90 15.16 -35.81 1.26
C LYS A 90 14.76 -34.48 0.61
N SER A 91 13.90 -33.76 1.29
CA SER A 91 13.56 -32.42 0.84
C SER A 91 14.83 -31.57 0.75
N ASP A 92 15.02 -30.88 -0.37
CA ASP A 92 16.13 -29.93 -0.55
C ASP A 92 16.07 -28.76 0.44
N ILE A 93 14.94 -28.59 1.14
CA ILE A 93 14.76 -27.57 2.16
C ILE A 93 15.60 -27.85 3.41
N ILE A 94 15.66 -29.12 3.88
CA ILE A 94 16.33 -29.48 5.15
C ILE A 94 17.80 -29.09 5.19
N PRO A 95 18.62 -29.28 4.12
CA PRO A 95 20.01 -28.85 4.12
C PRO A 95 20.21 -27.33 4.26
N ASN A 96 19.15 -26.54 4.02
CA ASN A 96 19.20 -25.08 4.12
C ASN A 96 18.85 -24.56 5.52
N PHE A 97 18.49 -25.44 6.47
CA PHE A 97 18.33 -25.06 7.87
C PHE A 97 19.67 -25.20 8.59
N LYS A 98 20.07 -24.12 9.23
CA LYS A 98 21.31 -24.02 10.02
C LYS A 98 20.99 -23.56 11.43
N THR A 99 21.90 -23.83 12.36
CA THR A 99 21.83 -23.21 13.68
C THR A 99 22.21 -21.73 13.60
N LEU A 100 21.77 -20.93 14.55
CA LEU A 100 21.95 -19.47 14.46
C LEU A 100 23.42 -19.04 14.50
N ASP A 101 24.27 -19.81 15.17
CA ASP A 101 25.73 -19.61 15.24
C ASP A 101 26.48 -19.90 13.91
N GLU A 102 25.82 -20.57 12.97
CA GLU A 102 26.35 -20.78 11.61
C GLU A 102 26.13 -19.58 10.67
N PHE A 103 25.35 -18.58 11.10
CA PHE A 103 25.12 -17.38 10.34
C PHE A 103 26.11 -16.29 10.76
N GLU A 104 26.73 -15.64 9.79
CA GLU A 104 27.52 -14.46 10.05
C GLU A 104 26.61 -13.26 10.35
N GLU A 105 26.91 -12.55 11.44
CA GLU A 105 26.22 -11.30 11.77
C GLU A 105 26.61 -10.22 10.76
N GLN A 106 25.62 -9.56 10.18
CA GLN A 106 25.82 -8.50 9.19
C GLN A 106 25.01 -7.26 9.59
N GLU A 107 25.63 -6.11 9.49
CA GLU A 107 24.90 -4.84 9.61
C GLU A 107 24.04 -4.62 8.36
N ALA A 108 22.92 -3.90 8.54
CA ALA A 108 22.05 -3.55 7.43
C ALA A 108 22.80 -2.65 6.43
N SER A 109 22.85 -3.09 5.18
CA SER A 109 23.38 -2.29 4.08
C SER A 109 22.33 -1.30 3.56
N TRP A 110 22.79 -0.18 2.99
CA TRP A 110 21.94 0.93 2.60
C TRP A 110 22.22 1.39 1.18
N LEU A 111 21.18 1.44 0.38
CA LEU A 111 21.23 2.11 -0.91
C LEU A 111 21.25 3.64 -0.72
N ILE A 112 20.43 4.14 0.21
CA ILE A 112 20.45 5.51 0.73
C ILE A 112 20.40 5.41 2.25
N PRO A 113 21.49 5.83 2.96
CA PRO A 113 21.62 5.64 4.39
C PRO A 113 20.41 6.12 5.19
N GLY A 114 19.85 5.24 6.00
CA GLY A 114 18.69 5.50 6.85
C GLY A 114 17.35 5.68 6.13
N TRP A 115 17.31 5.73 4.81
CA TRP A 115 16.06 5.87 4.04
C TRP A 115 15.69 4.61 3.26
N ILE A 116 16.62 4.06 2.50
CA ILE A 116 16.36 2.94 1.59
C ILE A 116 17.35 1.81 1.90
N PRO A 117 16.90 0.77 2.62
CA PRO A 117 17.75 -0.40 2.89
C PRO A 117 17.96 -1.20 1.60
N GLU A 118 19.18 -1.70 1.41
CA GLU A 118 19.57 -2.48 0.25
C GLU A 118 18.91 -3.86 0.25
N GLY A 119 18.55 -4.35 -0.95
CA GLY A 119 17.93 -5.66 -1.14
C GLY A 119 16.51 -5.79 -0.56
N GLN A 120 15.89 -4.71 -0.11
CA GLN A 120 14.60 -4.73 0.56
C GLN A 120 13.52 -3.96 -0.23
N ILE A 121 12.26 -4.14 0.20
CA ILE A 121 11.14 -3.36 -0.34
C ILE A 121 11.03 -2.04 0.40
N THR A 122 11.06 -0.93 -0.36
CA THR A 122 10.73 0.41 0.10
C THR A 122 9.44 0.88 -0.57
N LEU A 123 8.48 1.37 0.20
CA LEU A 123 7.25 1.96 -0.30
C LEU A 123 7.39 3.49 -0.38
N LEU A 124 7.12 4.06 -1.56
CA LEU A 124 6.95 5.50 -1.75
C LEU A 124 5.47 5.79 -2.01
N ALA A 125 4.79 6.39 -1.05
CA ALA A 125 3.37 6.70 -1.15
C ALA A 125 3.12 8.21 -1.12
N ALA A 126 2.24 8.70 -2.00
CA ALA A 126 1.88 10.12 -2.03
C ALA A 126 0.56 10.36 -2.75
N ASP A 127 -0.06 11.50 -2.46
CA ASP A 127 -1.23 12.00 -3.18
C ASP A 127 -0.92 12.30 -4.66
N GLY A 128 -1.96 12.36 -5.48
CA GLY A 128 -1.84 12.82 -6.86
C GLY A 128 -1.30 14.26 -6.91
N GLY A 129 -0.37 14.54 -7.83
CA GLY A 129 0.19 15.87 -8.03
C GLY A 129 1.33 16.28 -7.09
N VAL A 130 1.61 15.54 -6.02
CA VAL A 130 2.71 15.83 -5.08
C VAL A 130 4.09 15.74 -5.73
N GLY A 131 4.23 14.98 -6.84
CA GLY A 131 5.51 14.85 -7.54
C GLY A 131 6.22 13.52 -7.33
N LYS A 132 5.48 12.42 -7.10
CA LYS A 132 6.05 11.05 -7.00
C LYS A 132 7.05 10.75 -8.10
N THR A 133 6.64 10.98 -9.35
CA THR A 133 7.52 10.75 -10.52
C THR A 133 8.78 11.61 -10.46
N SER A 134 8.71 12.88 -10.06
CA SER A 134 9.90 13.73 -9.92
C SER A 134 10.83 13.24 -8.80
N LEU A 135 10.27 12.74 -7.69
CA LEU A 135 11.04 12.18 -6.58
C LEU A 135 11.84 10.95 -7.00
N TRP A 136 11.18 9.91 -7.55
CA TRP A 136 11.92 8.71 -7.93
C TRP A 136 12.84 8.94 -9.14
N VAL A 137 12.46 9.82 -10.09
CA VAL A 137 13.34 10.25 -11.19
C VAL A 137 14.62 10.91 -10.64
N HIS A 138 14.48 11.81 -9.65
CA HIS A 138 15.64 12.41 -8.99
C HIS A 138 16.53 11.35 -8.33
N ILE A 139 15.95 10.44 -7.56
CA ILE A 139 16.69 9.36 -6.88
C ILE A 139 17.48 8.52 -7.89
N ILE A 140 16.80 7.97 -8.90
CA ILE A 140 17.49 7.09 -9.87
C ILE A 140 18.52 7.85 -10.74
N ALA A 141 18.25 9.13 -11.05
CA ALA A 141 19.20 9.95 -11.77
C ALA A 141 20.51 10.11 -10.99
N LYS A 142 20.39 10.46 -9.70
CA LYS A 142 21.56 10.66 -8.83
C LYS A 142 22.31 9.36 -8.56
N LEU A 143 21.59 8.27 -8.28
CA LEU A 143 22.20 6.94 -8.11
C LEU A 143 22.94 6.49 -9.39
N SER A 144 22.33 6.67 -10.56
CA SER A 144 22.95 6.29 -11.84
C SER A 144 24.26 7.03 -12.15
N ALA A 145 24.38 8.27 -11.67
CA ALA A 145 25.53 9.12 -11.85
C ALA A 145 26.54 9.04 -10.69
N GLY A 146 26.27 8.29 -9.63
CA GLY A 146 27.12 8.24 -8.44
C GLY A 146 27.10 9.53 -7.61
N GLN A 147 26.03 10.32 -7.75
CA GLN A 147 25.87 11.59 -7.04
C GLN A 147 24.95 11.44 -5.81
N PRO A 148 25.11 12.29 -4.77
CA PRO A 148 24.18 12.33 -3.67
C PRO A 148 22.80 12.83 -4.16
N CYS A 149 21.72 12.17 -3.69
CA CYS A 149 20.36 12.63 -3.92
C CYS A 149 19.88 13.51 -2.76
N VAL A 150 18.67 14.02 -2.85
CA VAL A 150 18.09 14.90 -1.83
C VAL A 150 17.96 14.26 -0.43
N LEU A 151 17.97 12.94 -0.36
CA LEU A 151 17.90 12.16 0.88
C LEU A 151 19.28 11.87 1.50
N ASP A 152 20.34 12.04 0.73
CA ASP A 152 21.69 11.81 1.21
C ASP A 152 22.24 13.03 1.98
N ASN A 153 23.27 12.78 2.78
CA ASN A 153 24.16 13.85 3.16
C ASN A 153 24.85 14.38 1.88
N PRO A 154 24.94 15.70 1.66
CA PRO A 154 25.59 16.28 0.47
C PRO A 154 27.03 15.82 0.22
N GLU A 155 27.75 15.44 1.28
CA GLU A 155 29.12 14.93 1.19
C GLU A 155 29.21 13.42 0.93
N TYR A 156 28.05 12.73 0.86
CA TYR A 156 28.03 11.29 0.65
C TYR A 156 28.51 10.96 -0.76
N THR A 157 29.47 10.06 -0.86
CA THR A 157 30.03 9.59 -2.13
C THR A 157 29.66 8.13 -2.38
N ARG A 158 29.35 7.82 -3.62
CA ARG A 158 29.07 6.45 -4.09
C ARG A 158 29.58 6.27 -5.51
N ASN A 159 29.82 5.03 -5.90
CA ASN A 159 30.03 4.69 -7.30
C ASN A 159 28.69 4.80 -8.08
N PRO A 160 28.75 5.12 -9.39
CA PRO A 160 27.59 5.03 -10.26
C PRO A 160 26.94 3.64 -10.19
N LEU A 161 25.63 3.58 -10.01
CA LEU A 161 24.87 2.35 -9.86
C LEU A 161 24.01 2.09 -11.09
N ARG A 162 23.88 0.83 -11.48
CA ARG A 162 22.86 0.42 -12.45
C ARG A 162 21.51 0.43 -11.75
N VAL A 163 20.52 1.11 -12.33
CA VAL A 163 19.18 1.25 -11.82
C VAL A 163 18.14 0.89 -12.88
N ALA A 164 16.98 0.44 -12.48
CA ALA A 164 15.88 0.14 -13.39
C ALA A 164 14.61 0.87 -12.95
N PHE A 165 13.73 1.14 -13.89
CA PHE A 165 12.36 1.54 -13.59
C PHE A 165 11.39 0.88 -14.54
N MET A 166 10.21 0.60 -14.04
CA MET A 166 9.08 0.08 -14.79
C MET A 166 7.88 0.97 -14.50
N THR A 167 7.26 1.49 -15.56
CA THR A 167 6.09 2.38 -15.42
C THR A 167 5.02 2.03 -16.45
N THR A 168 3.77 2.20 -16.04
CA THR A 168 2.60 2.03 -16.92
C THR A 168 1.85 3.33 -17.18
N GLU A 169 2.26 4.44 -16.57
CA GLU A 169 1.58 5.73 -16.69
C GLU A 169 2.32 6.70 -17.62
N ASP A 170 3.63 6.90 -17.41
CA ASP A 170 4.39 7.94 -18.08
C ASP A 170 5.14 7.44 -19.32
N SER A 171 5.05 8.16 -20.43
CA SER A 171 5.83 7.86 -21.63
C SER A 171 7.32 8.07 -21.40
N ILE A 172 8.08 6.97 -21.57
CA ILE A 172 9.54 7.01 -21.46
C ILE A 172 10.15 7.98 -22.46
N ARG A 173 9.75 7.88 -23.74
CA ARG A 173 10.32 8.68 -24.85
C ARG A 173 9.94 10.15 -24.79
N GLN A 174 8.69 10.46 -24.43
CA GLN A 174 8.18 11.84 -24.47
C GLN A 174 8.46 12.62 -23.18
N LYS A 175 8.49 11.94 -22.02
CA LYS A 175 8.52 12.61 -20.72
C LYS A 175 9.72 12.21 -19.86
N LEU A 176 9.86 10.92 -19.57
CA LEU A 176 10.83 10.45 -18.56
C LEU A 176 12.27 10.64 -19.01
N LYS A 177 12.60 10.35 -20.26
CA LYS A 177 13.96 10.54 -20.79
C LYS A 177 14.45 11.99 -20.66
N LYS A 178 13.57 12.98 -20.92
CA LYS A 178 13.88 14.40 -20.73
C LYS A 178 14.10 14.72 -19.25
N LYS A 179 13.18 14.26 -18.37
CA LYS A 179 13.30 14.49 -16.93
C LYS A 179 14.58 13.91 -16.34
N LEU A 180 14.91 12.67 -16.68
CA LEU A 180 16.15 12.01 -16.24
C LEU A 180 17.40 12.78 -16.68
N ARG A 181 17.44 13.24 -17.94
CA ARG A 181 18.54 14.04 -18.45
C ARG A 181 18.68 15.36 -17.68
N LEU A 182 17.60 16.07 -17.43
CA LEU A 182 17.61 17.31 -16.66
C LEU A 182 18.03 17.08 -15.20
N ALA A 183 17.69 15.92 -14.61
CA ALA A 183 18.12 15.53 -13.27
C ALA A 183 19.61 15.08 -13.19
N GLY A 184 20.32 15.08 -14.32
CA GLY A 184 21.74 14.72 -14.37
C GLY A 184 22.02 13.21 -14.37
N ALA A 185 21.11 12.41 -14.91
CA ALA A 185 21.26 10.96 -14.96
C ALA A 185 22.37 10.49 -15.89
N ASN A 186 23.09 9.44 -15.49
CA ASN A 186 23.89 8.64 -16.41
C ASN A 186 22.97 7.62 -17.12
N MET A 187 22.57 7.95 -18.34
CA MET A 187 21.60 7.17 -19.10
C MET A 187 22.05 5.75 -19.43
N GLN A 188 23.36 5.48 -19.45
CA GLN A 188 23.90 4.14 -19.71
C GLN A 188 23.67 3.18 -18.53
N ASN A 189 23.48 3.74 -17.34
CA ASN A 189 23.21 2.98 -16.13
C ASN A 189 21.71 2.81 -15.83
N ILE A 190 20.82 3.27 -16.71
CA ILE A 190 19.36 3.21 -16.49
C ILE A 190 18.73 2.20 -17.44
N ILE A 191 18.07 1.20 -16.87
CA ILE A 191 17.35 0.16 -17.59
C ILE A 191 15.85 0.51 -17.58
N ALA A 192 15.21 0.44 -18.72
CA ALA A 192 13.78 0.69 -18.87
C ALA A 192 13.18 -0.24 -19.95
N PRO A 193 11.89 -0.62 -19.85
CA PRO A 193 11.22 -1.45 -20.83
C PRO A 193 10.99 -0.69 -22.15
N ASP A 194 11.22 -1.33 -23.29
CA ASP A 194 10.85 -0.79 -24.61
C ASP A 194 9.55 -1.42 -25.12
N PHE A 195 8.42 -0.90 -24.69
CA PHE A 195 7.10 -1.39 -25.09
C PHE A 195 6.82 -1.29 -26.59
N LEU A 196 7.49 -0.39 -27.32
CA LEU A 196 7.33 -0.29 -28.77
C LEU A 196 8.16 -1.33 -29.53
N GLY A 197 9.27 -1.78 -28.93
CA GLY A 197 10.10 -2.85 -29.45
C GLY A 197 9.59 -4.25 -29.08
N ASP A 198 8.61 -4.36 -28.18
CA ASP A 198 8.04 -5.63 -27.74
C ASP A 198 7.02 -6.18 -28.74
N THR A 199 7.49 -6.86 -29.75
CA THR A 199 6.64 -7.53 -30.76
C THR A 199 5.97 -8.79 -30.24
N SER A 200 6.49 -9.39 -29.16
CA SER A 200 5.97 -10.61 -28.54
C SER A 200 4.85 -10.35 -27.51
N GLY A 201 4.76 -9.11 -27.00
CA GLY A 201 3.88 -8.76 -25.90
C GLY A 201 4.35 -9.26 -24.53
N SER A 202 5.59 -9.78 -24.44
CA SER A 202 6.17 -10.35 -23.21
C SER A 202 6.30 -9.32 -22.09
N LEU A 203 6.47 -8.03 -22.40
CA LEU A 203 6.51 -6.97 -21.39
C LEU A 203 5.19 -6.79 -20.62
N ARG A 204 4.05 -7.25 -21.19
CA ARG A 204 2.76 -7.27 -20.49
C ARG A 204 2.72 -8.34 -19.39
N ALA A 205 3.57 -9.35 -19.48
CA ALA A 205 3.74 -10.40 -18.48
C ALA A 205 4.60 -9.97 -17.29
N LEU A 206 5.22 -8.77 -17.32
CA LEU A 206 6.00 -8.25 -16.21
C LEU A 206 5.10 -7.95 -15.01
N LYS A 207 4.87 -8.96 -14.18
CA LYS A 207 4.10 -8.89 -12.94
C LYS A 207 4.95 -9.37 -11.78
N PHE A 208 4.64 -8.91 -10.59
CA PHE A 208 5.27 -9.43 -9.38
C PHE A 208 5.09 -10.94 -9.30
N GLY A 209 6.18 -11.66 -9.07
CA GLY A 209 6.20 -13.11 -9.02
C GLY A 209 6.24 -13.81 -10.39
N SER A 210 6.23 -13.08 -11.51
CA SER A 210 6.39 -13.70 -12.82
C SER A 210 7.86 -14.03 -13.13
N GLU A 211 8.07 -15.10 -13.90
CA GLU A 211 9.42 -15.50 -14.35
C GLU A 211 10.06 -14.44 -15.24
N GLU A 212 9.28 -13.72 -16.03
CA GLU A 212 9.77 -12.62 -16.88
C GLU A 212 10.34 -11.48 -16.03
N MET A 213 9.67 -11.11 -14.92
CA MET A 213 10.17 -10.12 -13.99
C MET A 213 11.46 -10.59 -13.32
N ALA A 214 11.48 -11.82 -12.84
CA ALA A 214 12.66 -12.42 -12.24
C ALA A 214 13.85 -12.49 -13.23
N ALA A 215 13.60 -12.88 -14.46
CA ALA A 215 14.62 -12.95 -15.52
C ALA A 215 15.25 -11.58 -15.80
N VAL A 216 14.44 -10.51 -15.89
CA VAL A 216 14.93 -9.14 -16.09
C VAL A 216 15.82 -8.71 -14.93
N ILE A 217 15.37 -8.93 -13.68
CA ILE A 217 16.14 -8.54 -12.48
C ILE A 217 17.44 -9.34 -12.38
N ARG A 218 17.39 -10.66 -12.59
CA ARG A 218 18.60 -11.52 -12.56
C ARG A 218 19.62 -11.17 -13.65
N TYR A 219 19.14 -10.81 -14.84
CA TYR A 219 20.01 -10.44 -15.97
C TYR A 219 20.70 -9.10 -15.76
N PHE A 220 19.94 -8.06 -15.40
CA PHE A 220 20.50 -6.71 -15.28
C PHE A 220 21.09 -6.42 -13.90
N ARG A 221 20.65 -7.09 -12.86
CA ARG A 221 21.03 -6.90 -11.45
C ARG A 221 21.07 -5.41 -11.06
N PRO A 222 19.96 -4.67 -11.22
CA PRO A 222 19.94 -3.26 -10.84
C PRO A 222 20.01 -3.12 -9.32
N ALA A 223 20.78 -2.15 -8.83
CA ALA A 223 20.81 -1.84 -7.39
C ALA A 223 19.45 -1.34 -6.88
N LEU A 224 18.69 -0.64 -7.74
CA LEU A 224 17.33 -0.19 -7.49
C LEU A 224 16.44 -0.51 -8.69
N CYS A 225 15.26 -1.07 -8.43
CA CYS A 225 14.17 -1.20 -9.39
C CYS A 225 12.93 -0.46 -8.88
N VAL A 226 12.44 0.53 -9.64
CA VAL A 226 11.25 1.32 -9.31
C VAL A 226 10.03 0.79 -10.08
N PHE A 227 8.91 0.62 -9.40
CA PHE A 227 7.62 0.16 -9.95
C PHE A 227 6.56 1.25 -9.76
N ASP A 228 6.19 1.97 -10.83
CA ASP A 228 5.29 3.13 -10.80
C ASP A 228 4.13 3.02 -11.80
N PRO A 229 2.88 2.93 -11.35
CA PRO A 229 2.43 2.61 -9.99
C PRO A 229 2.32 1.09 -9.76
N VAL A 230 2.20 0.69 -8.50
CA VAL A 230 2.09 -0.72 -8.09
C VAL A 230 1.01 -1.51 -8.83
N GLN A 231 -0.14 -0.87 -9.12
CA GLN A 231 -1.28 -1.49 -9.81
C GLN A 231 -0.90 -2.07 -11.18
N GLY A 232 0.08 -1.46 -11.85
CA GLY A 232 0.59 -1.93 -13.14
C GLY A 232 1.28 -3.30 -13.08
N PHE A 233 1.73 -3.72 -11.88
CA PHE A 233 2.60 -4.89 -11.70
C PHE A 233 1.98 -6.00 -10.85
N VAL A 234 0.83 -5.74 -10.21
CA VAL A 234 0.05 -6.77 -9.52
C VAL A 234 -0.62 -7.68 -10.56
N PRO A 235 -0.54 -9.02 -10.41
CA PRO A 235 -1.24 -9.95 -11.30
C PRO A 235 -2.76 -9.69 -11.32
N PRO A 236 -3.42 -9.83 -12.48
CA PRO A 236 -4.84 -9.45 -12.64
C PRO A 236 -5.82 -10.17 -11.70
N LEU A 237 -5.48 -11.38 -11.26
CA LEU A 237 -6.32 -12.19 -10.37
C LEU A 237 -6.12 -11.90 -8.88
N ILE A 238 -5.15 -11.05 -8.54
CA ILE A 238 -4.84 -10.69 -7.16
C ILE A 238 -5.75 -9.54 -6.72
N ASN A 239 -6.53 -9.79 -5.68
CA ASN A 239 -7.28 -8.73 -5.00
C ASN A 239 -6.33 -7.94 -4.11
N MET A 240 -6.03 -6.70 -4.47
CA MET A 240 -5.12 -5.82 -3.73
C MET A 240 -5.63 -5.50 -2.30
N GLY A 241 -6.94 -5.62 -2.04
CA GLY A 241 -7.51 -5.51 -0.69
C GLY A 241 -7.26 -6.73 0.20
N SER A 242 -6.83 -7.85 -0.36
CA SER A 242 -6.50 -9.06 0.39
C SER A 242 -5.05 -9.05 0.85
N ARG A 243 -4.84 -9.05 2.16
CA ARG A 243 -3.49 -9.00 2.78
C ARG A 243 -2.61 -10.17 2.33
N ASN A 244 -3.10 -11.39 2.44
CA ASN A 244 -2.30 -12.57 2.09
C ASN A 244 -1.91 -12.56 0.61
N ALA A 245 -2.86 -12.24 -0.28
CA ALA A 245 -2.61 -12.22 -1.71
C ALA A 245 -1.56 -11.16 -2.11
N MET A 246 -1.59 -9.97 -1.49
CA MET A 246 -0.57 -8.95 -1.73
C MET A 246 0.80 -9.34 -1.19
N ARG A 247 0.84 -9.98 -0.03
CA ARG A 247 2.09 -10.49 0.54
C ARG A 247 2.71 -11.56 -0.34
N ASP A 248 1.93 -12.51 -0.79
CA ASP A 248 2.39 -13.61 -1.65
C ASP A 248 2.92 -13.07 -3.00
N CYS A 249 2.24 -12.11 -3.61
CA CYS A 249 2.70 -11.56 -4.89
C CYS A 249 3.95 -10.67 -4.75
N THR A 250 4.21 -10.06 -3.60
CA THR A 250 5.41 -9.22 -3.37
C THR A 250 6.59 -10.01 -2.77
N ALA A 251 6.37 -11.16 -2.16
CA ALA A 251 7.42 -11.99 -1.57
C ALA A 251 8.57 -12.33 -2.55
N PRO A 252 8.32 -12.61 -3.84
CA PRO A 252 9.39 -12.83 -4.82
C PRO A 252 10.38 -11.67 -4.97
N LEU A 253 9.94 -10.43 -4.71
CA LEU A 253 10.84 -9.26 -4.73
C LEU A 253 11.87 -9.31 -3.60
N ILE A 254 11.49 -9.87 -2.45
CA ILE A 254 12.41 -10.06 -1.31
C ILE A 254 13.46 -11.11 -1.68
N THR A 255 13.03 -12.24 -2.26
CA THR A 255 13.95 -13.29 -2.73
C THR A 255 14.93 -12.74 -3.78
N LEU A 256 14.45 -11.96 -4.74
CA LEU A 256 15.29 -11.30 -5.74
C LEU A 256 16.23 -10.25 -5.12
N GLY A 257 15.81 -9.60 -4.03
CA GLY A 257 16.66 -8.72 -3.24
C GLY A 257 17.84 -9.48 -2.63
N GLU A 258 17.60 -10.63 -2.03
CA GLU A 258 18.62 -11.50 -1.45
C GLU A 258 19.55 -12.11 -2.53
N GLU A 259 18.99 -12.58 -3.64
CA GLU A 259 19.75 -13.21 -4.73
C GLU A 259 20.62 -12.23 -5.53
N CYS A 260 20.11 -11.03 -5.80
CA CYS A 260 20.67 -10.09 -6.76
C CYS A 260 21.21 -8.80 -6.12
N GLY A 261 20.90 -8.54 -4.85
CA GLY A 261 21.14 -7.25 -4.20
C GLY A 261 20.21 -6.14 -4.70
N THR A 262 19.10 -6.50 -5.38
CA THR A 262 18.19 -5.52 -5.97
C THR A 262 17.20 -4.98 -4.94
N THR A 263 17.25 -3.69 -4.68
CA THR A 263 16.25 -2.98 -3.88
C THR A 263 15.01 -2.70 -4.72
N SER A 264 13.83 -2.97 -4.18
CA SER A 264 12.56 -2.71 -4.86
C SER A 264 11.87 -1.47 -4.27
N MET A 265 11.69 -0.41 -5.07
CA MET A 265 10.88 0.75 -4.69
C MET A 265 9.48 0.63 -5.33
N ILE A 266 8.48 0.42 -4.51
CA ILE A 266 7.08 0.36 -4.94
C ILE A 266 6.46 1.74 -4.77
N VAL A 267 5.91 2.28 -5.85
CA VAL A 267 5.23 3.58 -5.83
C VAL A 267 3.72 3.35 -5.77
N SER A 268 3.06 3.97 -4.78
CA SER A 268 1.62 3.86 -4.58
C SER A 268 0.96 5.24 -4.41
N HIS A 269 -0.32 5.29 -4.72
CA HIS A 269 -1.16 6.42 -4.38
C HIS A 269 -1.63 6.33 -2.92
N THR A 270 -1.96 7.47 -2.34
CA THR A 270 -2.67 7.53 -1.07
C THR A 270 -4.17 7.64 -1.31
N ASN A 271 -4.96 7.15 -0.36
CA ASN A 271 -6.41 7.34 -0.39
C ASN A 271 -6.79 8.73 0.15
N LYS A 272 -7.98 9.22 -0.27
CA LYS A 272 -8.51 10.54 0.13
C LYS A 272 -9.42 10.47 1.36
N ARG A 273 -9.30 9.45 2.21
CA ARG A 273 -10.15 9.34 3.41
C ARG A 273 -9.84 10.47 4.38
N LYS A 274 -10.88 11.21 4.80
CA LYS A 274 -10.73 12.27 5.80
C LYS A 274 -10.26 11.68 7.13
N GLY A 275 -9.24 12.28 7.73
CA GLY A 275 -8.69 11.87 9.01
C GLY A 275 -7.78 10.63 8.95
N ALA A 276 -7.55 10.05 7.77
CA ALA A 276 -6.55 9.01 7.60
C ALA A 276 -5.14 9.59 7.63
N TYR A 277 -4.21 8.89 8.27
CA TYR A 277 -2.78 9.23 8.30
C TYR A 277 -1.93 7.95 8.33
N GLY A 278 -0.66 8.05 7.94
CA GLY A 278 0.27 6.94 7.95
C GLY A 278 -0.25 5.73 7.16
N ARG A 279 -0.27 4.55 7.79
CA ARG A 279 -0.70 3.29 7.19
C ARG A 279 -2.11 3.34 6.57
N ASP A 280 -3.04 4.04 7.22
CA ASP A 280 -4.43 4.10 6.77
C ASP A 280 -4.62 4.96 5.51
N ARG A 281 -3.60 5.74 5.11
CA ARG A 281 -3.58 6.48 3.85
C ARG A 281 -3.15 5.66 2.65
N ILE A 282 -2.54 4.50 2.83
CA ILE A 282 -2.11 3.69 1.68
C ILE A 282 -3.35 3.25 0.90
N ALA A 283 -3.38 3.59 -0.39
CA ALA A 283 -4.44 3.12 -1.27
C ALA A 283 -4.28 1.62 -1.54
N ASP A 284 -5.39 0.97 -1.82
CA ASP A 284 -5.53 -0.42 -2.27
C ASP A 284 -5.13 -1.48 -1.27
N SER A 285 -3.94 -1.41 -0.64
CA SER A 285 -3.51 -2.44 0.31
C SER A 285 -2.65 -1.90 1.44
N ALA A 286 -3.14 -2.02 2.67
CA ALA A 286 -2.35 -1.78 3.87
C ALA A 286 -1.16 -2.78 4.01
N ASP A 287 -1.20 -3.90 3.28
CA ASP A 287 -0.13 -4.89 3.32
C ASP A 287 1.14 -4.43 2.60
N LEU A 288 1.03 -3.48 1.66
CA LEU A 288 2.21 -2.81 1.08
C LEU A 288 3.05 -2.10 2.16
N TRP A 289 2.39 -1.51 3.14
CA TRP A 289 3.07 -0.97 4.32
C TRP A 289 3.74 -2.06 5.15
N ASP A 290 3.03 -3.17 5.37
CA ASP A 290 3.50 -4.22 6.28
C ASP A 290 4.71 -4.98 5.69
N VAL A 291 4.73 -5.28 4.40
CA VAL A 291 5.85 -5.98 3.73
C VAL A 291 7.07 -5.09 3.53
N SER A 292 6.89 -3.77 3.40
CA SER A 292 8.00 -2.83 3.21
C SER A 292 8.85 -2.68 4.46
N ARG A 293 10.16 -2.61 4.30
CA ARG A 293 11.10 -2.36 5.40
C ARG A 293 11.33 -0.87 5.64
N SER A 294 11.10 -0.06 4.63
CA SER A 294 11.03 1.39 4.74
C SER A 294 9.77 1.91 4.06
N VAL A 295 9.09 2.87 4.67
CA VAL A 295 7.92 3.54 4.10
C VAL A 295 8.16 5.04 4.12
N ILE A 296 8.11 5.63 2.95
CA ILE A 296 8.31 7.05 2.71
C ILE A 296 6.99 7.63 2.22
N MET A 297 6.47 8.63 2.91
CA MET A 297 5.26 9.32 2.51
C MET A 297 5.55 10.76 2.10
N ALA A 298 4.93 11.21 1.00
CA ALA A 298 5.04 12.57 0.54
C ALA A 298 3.68 13.25 0.44
N GLY A 299 3.65 14.55 0.72
CA GLY A 299 2.46 15.37 0.69
C GLY A 299 2.80 16.86 0.56
N TYR A 300 1.78 17.70 0.60
CA TYR A 300 1.95 19.16 0.64
C TYR A 300 2.21 19.63 2.08
N ALA A 301 3.19 20.52 2.24
CA ALA A 301 3.44 21.23 3.49
C ALA A 301 2.52 22.45 3.62
N GLU A 302 2.56 23.11 4.78
CA GLU A 302 1.69 24.26 5.09
C GLU A 302 2.00 25.51 4.24
N SER A 303 3.26 25.67 3.80
CA SER A 303 3.67 26.79 2.95
C SER A 303 3.35 26.52 1.48
N GLU A 304 2.98 27.58 0.76
CA GLU A 304 2.63 27.51 -0.66
C GLU A 304 3.77 26.90 -1.49
N GLY A 305 3.43 25.85 -2.27
CA GLY A 305 4.38 25.15 -3.13
C GLY A 305 5.32 24.18 -2.43
N ALA A 306 5.45 24.24 -1.11
CA ALA A 306 6.29 23.32 -0.35
C ALA A 306 5.66 21.93 -0.18
N ARG A 307 6.50 20.94 -0.16
CA ARG A 307 6.15 19.53 -0.01
C ARG A 307 6.99 18.91 1.09
N TYR A 308 6.51 17.83 1.66
CA TYR A 308 7.28 17.04 2.63
C TYR A 308 7.53 15.63 2.10
N LEU A 309 8.62 15.04 2.56
CA LEU A 309 8.97 13.64 2.40
C LEU A 309 9.32 13.08 3.78
N SER A 310 8.43 12.28 4.34
CA SER A 310 8.52 11.74 5.69
C SER A 310 8.81 10.25 5.67
N ASN A 311 9.78 9.81 6.46
CA ASN A 311 10.03 8.38 6.68
C ASN A 311 9.13 7.89 7.82
N GLU A 312 8.03 7.20 7.49
CA GLU A 312 6.99 6.80 8.44
C GLU A 312 7.21 5.41 9.05
N LYS A 313 8.04 4.59 8.42
CA LYS A 313 8.44 3.28 8.91
C LYS A 313 9.86 2.99 8.47
N ASN A 314 10.66 2.48 9.40
CA ASN A 314 11.99 1.93 9.10
C ASN A 314 12.29 0.80 10.07
N ASN A 315 12.61 -0.39 9.54
CA ASN A 315 12.88 -1.56 10.36
C ASN A 315 14.35 -1.67 10.78
N TYR A 316 15.25 -0.87 10.19
CA TYR A 316 16.70 -1.01 10.36
C TYR A 316 17.36 0.22 10.97
N ALA A 317 16.65 1.35 11.04
CA ALA A 317 17.16 2.59 11.63
C ALA A 317 16.08 3.37 12.36
N ALA A 318 16.48 4.31 13.20
CA ALA A 318 15.57 5.31 13.73
C ALA A 318 15.00 6.19 12.62
N LEU A 319 13.79 6.72 12.83
CA LEU A 319 13.17 7.61 11.85
C LEU A 319 13.92 8.92 11.77
N HIS A 320 14.22 9.36 10.55
CA HIS A 320 14.86 10.66 10.29
C HIS A 320 13.89 11.83 10.40
N GLU A 321 14.44 13.04 10.43
CA GLU A 321 13.66 14.23 10.17
C GLU A 321 12.97 14.15 8.81
N THR A 322 11.79 14.72 8.71
CA THR A 322 11.05 14.90 7.47
C THR A 322 11.72 15.96 6.61
N LEU A 323 11.99 15.64 5.37
CA LEU A 323 12.54 16.56 4.40
C LEU A 323 11.44 17.49 3.86
N LEU A 324 11.72 18.79 3.83
CA LEU A 324 10.91 19.77 3.10
C LEU A 324 11.56 20.05 1.74
N PHE A 325 10.77 20.05 0.68
CA PHE A 325 11.26 20.25 -0.67
C PHE A 325 10.26 21.00 -1.54
N SER A 326 10.76 21.63 -2.60
CA SER A 326 9.98 22.17 -3.71
C SER A 326 10.34 21.46 -5.02
N ILE A 327 9.56 21.73 -6.05
CA ILE A 327 9.81 21.24 -7.41
C ILE A 327 9.80 22.47 -8.31
N ASP A 328 10.91 22.72 -9.00
CA ASP A 328 11.04 23.85 -9.92
C ASP A 328 10.28 23.65 -11.25
N GLY A 329 10.34 24.65 -12.13
CA GLY A 329 9.68 24.62 -13.43
C GLY A 329 10.16 23.52 -14.37
N ASP A 330 11.36 23.00 -14.18
CA ASP A 330 11.94 21.88 -14.93
C ASP A 330 11.67 20.51 -14.26
N GLY A 331 10.99 20.49 -13.12
CA GLY A 331 10.63 19.30 -12.37
C GLY A 331 11.76 18.75 -11.48
N GLN A 332 12.78 19.59 -11.19
CA GLN A 332 13.88 19.21 -10.30
C GLN A 332 13.50 19.39 -8.84
N ILE A 333 14.02 18.53 -7.98
CA ILE A 333 13.82 18.57 -6.54
C ILE A 333 14.82 19.53 -5.89
N ILE A 334 14.29 20.47 -5.12
CA ILE A 334 15.07 21.44 -4.34
C ILE A 334 14.79 21.22 -2.86
N LYS A 335 15.85 20.99 -2.07
CA LYS A 335 15.75 20.84 -0.62
C LYS A 335 15.52 22.22 0.01
N GLU A 336 14.46 22.35 0.81
CA GLU A 336 14.10 23.58 1.51
C GLU A 336 14.51 23.56 3.00
N GLY A 337 14.56 22.35 3.58
CA GLY A 337 14.92 22.17 4.98
C GLY A 337 14.48 20.85 5.54
N THR A 338 14.45 20.75 6.87
CA THR A 338 13.99 19.56 7.60
C THR A 338 13.10 19.94 8.79
N THR A 339 12.29 19.00 9.26
CA THR A 339 11.40 19.16 10.41
C THR A 339 11.12 17.82 11.07
N TRP A 340 10.75 17.81 12.35
CA TRP A 340 10.29 16.60 13.04
C TRP A 340 8.80 16.33 12.86
N LYS A 341 8.06 17.20 12.16
CA LYS A 341 6.65 16.92 11.79
C LYS A 341 6.60 15.68 10.91
N ARG A 342 5.55 14.85 11.10
CA ARG A 342 5.28 13.62 10.35
C ARG A 342 4.07 13.79 9.43
N ASP A 343 3.81 12.81 8.58
CA ASP A 343 2.63 12.76 7.71
C ASP A 343 1.35 13.15 8.45
N ARG A 344 1.14 12.62 9.66
CA ARG A 344 -0.01 12.94 10.51
C ARG A 344 -0.12 14.43 10.81
N ASP A 345 0.98 15.09 11.14
CA ASP A 345 0.98 16.49 11.57
C ASP A 345 0.61 17.42 10.40
N PHE A 346 1.13 17.13 9.21
CA PHE A 346 0.77 17.86 7.98
C PHE A 346 -0.68 17.63 7.60
N MET A 347 -1.19 16.40 7.70
CA MET A 347 -2.59 16.09 7.42
C MET A 347 -3.54 16.78 8.40
N GLN A 348 -3.16 16.84 9.68
CA GLN A 348 -3.92 17.55 10.70
C GLN A 348 -3.95 19.07 10.40
N ALA A 349 -2.81 19.67 10.13
CA ALA A 349 -2.71 21.08 9.78
C ALA A 349 -3.55 21.44 8.56
N ALA A 350 -3.48 20.62 7.49
CA ALA A 350 -4.30 20.81 6.29
C ALA A 350 -5.81 20.70 6.59
N ALA A 351 -6.22 19.77 7.46
CA ALA A 351 -7.62 19.64 7.88
C ALA A 351 -8.07 20.85 8.70
N ASP A 352 -7.22 21.36 9.60
CA ASP A 352 -7.50 22.54 10.42
C ASP A 352 -7.64 23.80 9.56
N ILE A 353 -6.76 24.02 8.58
CA ILE A 353 -6.83 25.12 7.62
C ILE A 353 -8.14 25.02 6.82
N SER A 354 -8.42 23.86 6.24
CA SER A 354 -9.67 23.64 5.48
C SER A 354 -10.92 23.86 6.34
N GLY A 355 -10.89 23.45 7.59
CA GLY A 355 -11.98 23.67 8.53
C GLY A 355 -12.16 25.14 8.92
N ARG A 356 -11.06 25.89 9.05
CA ARG A 356 -11.10 27.33 9.31
C ARG A 356 -11.67 28.09 8.13
N THR A 357 -11.17 27.84 6.92
CA THR A 357 -11.65 28.50 5.68
C THR A 357 -13.15 28.26 5.51
N LYS A 358 -13.62 27.03 5.56
CA LYS A 358 -15.06 26.73 5.44
C LYS A 358 -15.92 27.39 6.50
N ARG A 359 -15.38 27.58 7.70
CA ARG A 359 -16.11 28.27 8.78
C ARG A 359 -16.15 29.78 8.53
N GLU A 360 -15.05 30.37 8.04
CA GLU A 360 -15.03 31.79 7.63
C GLU A 360 -16.04 32.04 6.49
N ASP A 361 -15.96 31.24 5.42
CA ASP A 361 -16.91 31.30 4.30
C ASP A 361 -18.36 31.19 4.80
N CYS A 362 -18.65 30.29 5.73
CA CYS A 362 -19.98 30.13 6.32
C CYS A 362 -20.42 31.35 7.14
N LYS A 363 -19.50 32.01 7.85
CA LYS A 363 -19.82 33.25 8.58
C LYS A 363 -20.16 34.40 7.64
N GLU A 364 -19.35 34.62 6.60
CA GLU A 364 -19.61 35.62 5.59
C GLU A 364 -20.95 35.37 4.89
N TRP A 365 -21.23 34.11 4.56
CA TRP A 365 -22.52 33.72 3.97
C TRP A 365 -23.70 33.99 4.91
N ILE A 366 -23.60 33.68 6.22
CA ILE A 366 -24.64 33.96 7.20
C ILE A 366 -24.94 35.46 7.27
N LEU A 367 -23.92 36.32 7.35
CA LEU A 367 -24.05 37.74 7.44
C LEU A 367 -24.69 38.30 6.18
N HIS A 368 -24.31 37.84 4.99
CA HIS A 368 -24.89 38.22 3.70
C HIS A 368 -26.38 37.81 3.62
N GLU A 369 -26.74 36.59 3.98
CA GLU A 369 -28.14 36.13 3.96
C GLU A 369 -29.05 36.93 4.92
N LEU A 370 -28.50 37.32 6.08
CA LEU A 370 -29.23 38.14 7.03
C LEU A 370 -29.41 39.57 6.50
N ASP A 371 -28.39 40.15 5.84
CA ASP A 371 -28.44 41.48 5.25
C ASP A 371 -29.46 41.53 4.10
N GLU A 372 -29.42 40.61 3.16
CA GLU A 372 -30.36 40.48 2.05
C GLU A 372 -31.82 40.29 2.53
N ALA A 373 -32.00 39.63 3.66
CA ALA A 373 -33.34 39.42 4.24
C ALA A 373 -33.85 40.59 5.08
N GLY A 374 -33.17 41.73 5.04
CA GLY A 374 -33.57 42.90 5.82
C GLY A 374 -33.21 42.82 7.30
N GLY A 375 -32.17 42.10 7.65
CA GLY A 375 -31.55 42.03 8.96
C GLY A 375 -31.91 40.82 9.80
N SER A 376 -32.94 40.01 9.45
CA SER A 376 -33.26 38.80 10.22
C SER A 376 -34.08 37.78 9.44
N VAL A 377 -33.90 36.47 9.79
CA VAL A 377 -34.63 35.33 9.22
C VAL A 377 -35.02 34.30 10.29
N PRO A 378 -36.05 33.48 10.05
CA PRO A 378 -36.30 32.31 10.90
C PRO A 378 -35.06 31.39 10.93
N SER A 379 -34.66 30.97 12.12
CA SER A 379 -33.43 30.16 12.31
C SER A 379 -33.48 28.84 11.55
N LYS A 380 -34.69 28.27 11.35
CA LYS A 380 -34.89 27.06 10.54
C LYS A 380 -34.60 27.31 9.07
N ASP A 381 -35.13 28.41 8.51
CA ASP A 381 -34.95 28.75 7.09
C ASP A 381 -33.47 28.99 6.74
N LEU A 382 -32.74 29.68 7.63
CA LEU A 382 -31.29 29.83 7.48
C LEU A 382 -30.57 28.48 7.50
N THR A 383 -31.03 27.56 8.35
CA THR A 383 -30.41 26.21 8.45
C THR A 383 -30.68 25.38 7.19
N ASP A 384 -31.89 25.46 6.65
CA ASP A 384 -32.25 24.73 5.41
C ASP A 384 -31.54 25.32 4.19
N LYS A 385 -31.42 26.64 4.09
CA LYS A 385 -30.60 27.32 3.06
C LYS A 385 -29.12 26.95 3.16
N ALA A 386 -28.53 26.96 4.36
CA ALA A 386 -27.14 26.58 4.58
C ALA A 386 -26.85 25.15 4.12
N ARG A 387 -27.79 24.23 4.32
CA ARG A 387 -27.69 22.85 3.84
C ARG A 387 -27.74 22.76 2.33
N ALA A 388 -28.58 23.56 1.67
CA ALA A 388 -28.66 23.65 0.21
C ALA A 388 -27.34 24.18 -0.40
N GLU A 389 -26.68 25.12 0.27
CA GLU A 389 -25.35 25.67 -0.10
C GLU A 389 -24.20 24.70 0.25
N GLY A 390 -24.48 23.54 0.84
CA GLY A 390 -23.47 22.50 1.12
C GLY A 390 -22.71 22.66 2.43
N TYR A 391 -23.14 23.54 3.34
CA TYR A 391 -22.56 23.65 4.67
C TYR A 391 -23.06 22.51 5.58
N SER A 392 -22.12 21.84 6.26
CA SER A 392 -22.47 20.82 7.24
C SER A 392 -23.06 21.46 8.52
N ALA A 393 -23.92 20.71 9.23
CA ALA A 393 -24.53 21.18 10.47
C ALA A 393 -23.50 21.64 11.52
N ASP A 394 -22.34 20.95 11.60
CA ASP A 394 -21.27 21.32 12.55
C ASP A 394 -20.57 22.62 12.15
N VAL A 395 -20.27 22.84 10.87
CA VAL A 395 -19.70 24.09 10.38
C VAL A 395 -20.66 25.25 10.63
N LEU A 396 -21.92 25.08 10.30
CA LEU A 396 -22.95 26.09 10.52
C LEU A 396 -23.12 26.43 12.02
N ARG A 397 -23.15 25.42 12.89
CA ARG A 397 -23.23 25.61 14.35
C ARG A 397 -22.03 26.42 14.85
N ARG A 398 -20.81 26.02 14.50
CA ARG A 398 -19.58 26.72 14.93
C ARG A 398 -19.49 28.14 14.40
N ALA A 399 -19.94 28.38 13.15
CA ALA A 399 -20.01 29.72 12.57
C ALA A 399 -21.01 30.62 13.34
N LYS A 400 -22.22 30.11 13.60
CA LYS A 400 -23.23 30.80 14.41
C LYS A 400 -22.75 31.11 15.83
N ASP A 401 -22.10 30.14 16.51
CA ASP A 401 -21.56 30.32 17.86
C ASP A 401 -20.48 31.39 17.90
N GLU A 402 -19.65 31.47 16.85
CA GLU A 402 -18.61 32.49 16.77
C GLU A 402 -19.17 33.88 16.48
N LEU A 403 -20.11 34.02 15.53
CA LEU A 403 -20.79 35.27 15.24
C LEU A 403 -21.57 35.78 16.48
N LYS A 404 -22.22 34.88 17.24
CA LYS A 404 -22.89 35.22 18.49
C LYS A 404 -21.88 35.73 19.54
N ARG A 405 -20.73 35.06 19.71
CA ARG A 405 -19.66 35.50 20.63
C ARG A 405 -19.09 36.87 20.25
N ARG A 406 -18.99 37.18 18.95
CA ARG A 406 -18.56 38.47 18.44
C ARG A 406 -19.64 39.53 18.51
N ARG A 407 -20.85 39.16 18.94
CA ARG A 407 -22.05 40.05 18.98
C ARG A 407 -22.43 40.59 17.59
N GLU A 408 -22.15 39.85 16.54
CA GLU A 408 -22.54 40.20 15.18
C GLU A 408 -23.96 39.72 14.86
N ILE A 409 -24.43 38.67 15.55
CA ILE A 409 -25.77 38.13 15.46
C ILE A 409 -26.41 37.93 16.86
N HIS A 410 -27.73 37.98 16.92
CA HIS A 410 -28.49 37.66 18.11
C HIS A 410 -29.70 36.74 17.77
N TYR A 411 -30.26 36.12 18.81
CA TYR A 411 -31.44 35.28 18.68
C TYR A 411 -32.61 35.88 19.45
N TYR A 412 -33.79 35.82 18.85
CA TYR A 412 -35.02 36.24 19.51
C TYR A 412 -36.22 35.38 19.08
N GLN A 413 -37.30 35.44 19.83
CA GLN A 413 -38.54 34.73 19.51
C GLN A 413 -39.62 35.67 19.04
N THR A 414 -40.38 35.24 18.03
CA THR A 414 -41.61 35.91 17.57
C THR A 414 -42.77 34.92 17.63
N GLY A 415 -44.01 35.44 17.71
CA GLY A 415 -45.24 34.64 17.69
C GLY A 415 -46.02 34.63 19.00
N SER A 416 -47.24 34.05 18.99
CA SER A 416 -48.10 33.92 20.13
C SER A 416 -47.71 32.73 21.04
N ALA A 417 -48.25 32.66 22.28
CA ALA A 417 -47.95 31.61 23.25
C ALA A 417 -48.09 30.15 22.73
N LYS A 418 -48.83 29.95 21.62
CA LYS A 418 -49.09 28.62 21.02
C LYS A 418 -48.24 28.34 19.77
N ALA A 419 -47.49 29.32 19.18
CA ALA A 419 -46.67 29.15 17.99
C ALA A 419 -45.51 30.15 18.03
N LYS A 420 -44.38 29.73 18.67
CA LYS A 420 -43.15 30.52 18.76
C LYS A 420 -42.19 30.11 17.68
N THR A 421 -41.64 31.09 16.95
CA THR A 421 -40.58 30.88 15.94
C THR A 421 -39.31 31.58 16.40
N TRP A 422 -38.20 30.85 16.39
CA TRP A 422 -36.87 31.41 16.64
C TRP A 422 -36.33 32.12 15.40
N HIS A 423 -35.88 33.34 15.58
CA HIS A 423 -35.22 34.14 14.58
C HIS A 423 -33.73 34.35 14.93
N ILE A 424 -32.93 34.53 13.90
CA ILE A 424 -31.55 34.97 13.97
C ILE A 424 -31.48 36.32 13.23
N GLY A 425 -30.86 37.31 13.84
CA GLY A 425 -30.78 38.64 13.28
C GLY A 425 -29.40 39.27 13.44
N LEU A 426 -29.07 40.26 12.60
CA LEU A 426 -27.89 41.11 12.72
C LEU A 426 -28.03 41.99 13.97
N THR A 427 -26.96 42.13 14.72
CA THR A 427 -26.94 43.11 15.82
C THR A 427 -26.64 44.49 15.30
N SER A 428 -27.63 45.36 15.19
CA SER A 428 -27.44 46.75 14.81
C SER A 428 -26.70 47.51 15.91
N CYS A 429 -25.82 48.44 15.56
CA CYS A 429 -25.01 49.21 16.53
C CYS A 429 -25.82 50.09 17.49
N ASN A 430 -27.14 50.11 17.40
CA ASN A 430 -28.00 51.01 18.16
C ASN A 430 -28.85 50.31 19.25
N GLU A 431 -28.77 48.99 19.45
CA GLU A 431 -29.55 48.29 20.47
C GLU A 431 -28.62 47.67 21.52
N PHE A 432 -28.05 48.51 22.39
CA PHE A 432 -27.52 48.07 23.69
C PHE A 432 -28.61 48.23 24.75
N GLU A 433 -29.67 47.41 24.73
CA GLU A 433 -30.45 47.10 25.90
C GLU A 433 -30.04 45.70 26.42
N GLU A 434 -29.81 45.67 27.76
CA GLU A 434 -29.30 44.52 28.48
C GLU A 434 -30.16 43.26 28.23
N LEU A 435 -29.51 42.27 27.63
CA LEU A 435 -30.09 40.93 27.56
C LEU A 435 -29.90 40.22 28.90
N PRO A 436 -30.93 39.54 29.42
CA PRO A 436 -30.80 38.72 30.65
C PRO A 436 -29.82 37.58 30.42
N PRO A 437 -29.06 37.20 31.46
CA PRO A 437 -28.11 36.07 31.36
C PRO A 437 -28.86 34.75 31.18
N ASP A 438 -28.34 33.92 30.30
CA ASP A 438 -28.60 32.49 30.15
C ASP A 438 -30.04 32.02 29.91
N THR A 439 -30.45 32.01 28.66
CA THR A 439 -31.44 31.03 28.19
C THR A 439 -30.76 30.09 27.17
N GLU A 440 -30.86 28.80 27.45
CA GLU A 440 -30.36 27.70 26.65
C GLU A 440 -30.73 27.85 25.17
N THR A 441 -29.77 27.80 24.27
CA THR A 441 -29.98 27.80 22.83
C THR A 441 -30.61 26.48 22.40
N PRO A 442 -31.70 26.48 21.62
CA PRO A 442 -32.18 25.23 21.01
C PRO A 442 -31.23 24.79 19.91
N PHE A 443 -30.95 23.49 19.90
CA PHE A 443 -30.10 22.73 18.98
C PHE A 443 -30.43 22.88 17.50
#